data_e7415b71dfaa4b05f6f9e3ef3710d7df
#
_entry.id   e7415b71dfaa4b05f6f9e3ef3710d7df
#
_cell.length_a   1.000
_cell.length_b   1.000
_cell.length_c   1.000
_cell.angle_alpha   90.00
_cell.angle_beta   90.00
_cell.angle_gamma   90.00
#
_symmetry.space_group_name_H-M   'P 1'
#
loop_
_entity.id
_entity.type
_entity.pdbx_description
1 polymer ?
#
loop_
_entity_poly.entity_id
_entity_poly.type
_entity_poly.pdbx_seq_one_letter_code
_entity_poly.pdbx_strand_id
1 'polypeptide(L)'
;RYLRKKLSIVNSLQNKITQLQQEADSQRKALMKFATEYVVMGKECESEGMTDAAIRNYEKALELCPDHTVAKRRLKKLKKNKK
;
A
#
# COMPACT_ATOMS: atom_id res chain seq x y z
N ARG A 1 -1.57 -30.98 35.07
CA ARG A 1 -0.24 -30.89 34.43
C ARG A 1 -0.35 -30.95 32.89
N TYR A 2 -1.14 -31.86 32.36
CA TYR A 2 -1.36 -31.99 30.92
C TYR A 2 -2.01 -30.73 30.33
N LEU A 3 -2.98 -30.15 31.00
CA LEU A 3 -3.68 -28.95 30.55
C LEU A 3 -2.75 -27.74 30.51
N ARG A 4 -1.84 -27.61 31.48
CA ARG A 4 -0.89 -26.49 31.49
C ARG A 4 0.05 -26.53 30.31
N LYS A 5 0.53 -27.72 29.91
CA LYS A 5 1.38 -27.87 28.74
C LYS A 5 0.66 -27.47 27.46
N LYS A 6 -0.61 -27.88 27.30
CA LYS A 6 -1.42 -27.50 26.13
C LYS A 6 -1.62 -25.99 26.04
N LEU A 7 -1.96 -25.35 27.17
CA LEU A 7 -2.15 -23.90 27.21
C LEU A 7 -0.87 -23.16 26.83
N SER A 8 0.30 -23.63 27.31
CA SER A 8 1.58 -23.01 26.97
C SER A 8 1.88 -23.08 25.48
N ILE A 9 1.62 -24.24 24.84
CA ILE A 9 1.83 -24.42 23.41
C ILE A 9 0.91 -23.51 22.61
N VAL A 10 -0.38 -23.43 22.96
CA VAL A 10 -1.37 -22.58 22.29
C VAL A 10 -0.96 -21.11 22.39
N ASN A 11 -0.52 -20.66 23.57
CA ASN A 11 -0.07 -19.28 23.76
C ASN A 11 1.15 -18.96 22.89
N SER A 12 2.10 -19.89 22.78
CA SER A 12 3.29 -19.70 21.92
C SER A 12 2.89 -19.56 20.45
N LEU A 13 1.97 -20.37 19.97
CA LEU A 13 1.48 -20.31 18.59
C LEU A 13 0.74 -19.00 18.32
N GLN A 14 -0.11 -18.55 19.26
CA GLN A 14 -0.82 -17.28 19.13
C GLN A 14 0.15 -16.10 19.07
N ASN A 15 1.21 -16.11 19.87
CA ASN A 15 2.23 -15.06 19.85
C ASN A 15 2.93 -14.99 18.50
N LYS A 16 3.26 -16.14 17.90
CA LYS A 16 3.89 -16.20 16.57
C LYS A 16 2.97 -15.64 15.50
N ILE A 17 1.70 -16.00 15.53
CA ILE A 17 0.71 -15.50 14.58
C ILE A 17 0.60 -13.97 14.68
N THR A 18 0.55 -13.43 15.90
CA THR A 18 0.49 -11.99 16.13
C THR A 18 1.71 -11.28 15.57
N GLN A 19 2.92 -11.82 15.76
CA GLN A 19 4.15 -11.24 15.23
C GLN A 19 4.12 -11.19 13.70
N LEU A 20 3.71 -12.27 13.05
CA LEU A 20 3.62 -12.32 11.59
C LEU A 20 2.62 -11.29 11.05
N GLN A 21 1.49 -11.12 11.72
CA GLN A 21 0.50 -10.12 11.34
C GLN A 21 1.05 -8.70 11.48
N GLN A 22 1.78 -8.41 12.55
CA GLN A 22 2.39 -7.10 12.76
C GLN A 22 3.43 -6.78 11.69
N GLU A 23 4.25 -7.76 11.30
CA GLU A 23 5.23 -7.57 10.25
C GLU A 23 4.57 -7.28 8.91
N ALA A 24 3.51 -8.00 8.56
CA ALA A 24 2.76 -7.78 7.33
C ALA A 24 2.12 -6.38 7.32
N ASP A 25 1.53 -5.95 8.45
CA ASP A 25 0.93 -4.63 8.58
C ASP A 25 1.98 -3.52 8.44
N SER A 26 3.17 -3.71 9.03
CA SER A 26 4.27 -2.75 8.92
C SER A 26 4.72 -2.58 7.46
N GLN A 27 4.84 -3.70 6.73
CA GLN A 27 5.20 -3.69 5.32
C GLN A 27 4.15 -2.96 4.47
N ARG A 28 2.87 -3.21 4.74
CA ARG A 28 1.77 -2.54 4.04
C ARG A 28 1.80 -1.04 4.28
N LYS A 29 2.05 -0.60 5.52
CA LYS A 29 2.15 0.82 5.86
C LYS A 29 3.30 1.48 5.13
N ALA A 30 4.45 0.82 5.04
CA ALA A 30 5.61 1.35 4.34
C ALA A 30 5.33 1.49 2.84
N LEU A 31 4.72 0.48 2.21
CA LEU A 31 4.35 0.51 0.80
C LEU A 31 3.33 1.62 0.54
N MET A 32 2.34 1.78 1.43
CA MET A 32 1.33 2.81 1.29
C MET A 32 1.94 4.21 1.38
N LYS A 33 2.91 4.39 2.26
CA LYS A 33 3.64 5.65 2.40
C LYS A 33 4.36 6.01 1.11
N PHE A 34 5.09 5.06 0.52
CA PHE A 34 5.78 5.27 -0.75
C PHE A 34 4.79 5.53 -1.89
N ALA A 35 3.69 4.78 -1.91
CA ALA A 35 2.64 4.99 -2.91
C ALA A 35 2.06 6.41 -2.80
N THR A 36 1.81 6.89 -1.58
CA THR A 36 1.33 8.24 -1.34
C THR A 36 2.32 9.29 -1.84
N GLU A 37 3.62 9.06 -1.64
CA GLU A 37 4.66 9.97 -2.16
C GLU A 37 4.61 10.05 -3.69
N TYR A 38 4.43 8.93 -4.38
CA TYR A 38 4.28 8.92 -5.83
C TYR A 38 2.99 9.64 -6.26
N VAL A 39 1.91 9.51 -5.50
CA VAL A 39 0.66 10.23 -5.77
C VAL A 39 0.89 11.74 -5.65
N VAL A 40 1.61 12.18 -4.64
CA VAL A 40 1.94 13.60 -4.46
C VAL A 40 2.76 14.11 -5.65
N MET A 41 3.76 13.35 -6.08
CA MET A 41 4.55 13.70 -7.27
C MET A 41 3.68 13.76 -8.52
N GLY A 42 2.75 12.82 -8.66
CA GLY A 42 1.80 12.84 -9.76
C GLY A 42 0.93 14.09 -9.78
N LYS A 43 0.45 14.51 -8.60
CA LYS A 43 -0.34 15.73 -8.47
C LYS A 43 0.45 16.96 -8.88
N GLU A 44 1.72 17.03 -8.47
CA GLU A 44 2.60 18.12 -8.85
C GLU A 44 2.82 18.15 -10.36
N CYS A 45 3.01 16.99 -10.97
CA CYS A 45 3.15 16.89 -12.43
C CYS A 45 1.88 17.36 -13.15
N GLU A 46 0.70 16.99 -12.66
CA GLU A 46 -0.57 17.49 -13.19
C GLU A 46 -0.64 19.01 -13.13
N SER A 47 -0.24 19.57 -12.00
CA SER A 47 -0.25 21.00 -11.77
C SER A 47 0.65 21.74 -12.76
N GLU A 48 1.74 21.13 -13.18
CA GLU A 48 2.70 21.69 -14.15
C GLU A 48 2.34 21.35 -15.60
N GLY A 49 1.27 20.63 -15.83
CA GLY A 49 0.85 20.23 -17.16
C GLY A 49 1.60 19.02 -17.73
N MET A 50 2.37 18.32 -16.90
CA MET A 50 3.14 17.14 -17.29
C MET A 50 2.31 15.88 -17.11
N THR A 51 1.32 15.69 -17.98
CA THR A 51 0.36 14.59 -17.86
C THR A 51 1.01 13.22 -17.93
N ASP A 52 1.95 13.00 -18.86
CA ASP A 52 2.60 11.70 -19.03
C ASP A 52 3.42 11.33 -17.77
N ALA A 53 4.12 12.29 -17.19
CA ALA A 53 4.86 12.07 -15.95
C ALA A 53 3.92 11.77 -14.79
N ALA A 54 2.80 12.47 -14.73
CA ALA A 54 1.77 12.21 -13.71
C ALA A 54 1.24 10.78 -13.80
N ILE A 55 0.94 10.32 -15.01
CA ILE A 55 0.47 8.96 -15.25
C ILE A 55 1.50 7.95 -14.75
N ARG A 56 2.77 8.14 -15.07
CA ARG A 56 3.85 7.25 -14.63
C ARG A 56 3.94 7.17 -13.11
N ASN A 57 3.83 8.32 -12.43
CA ASN A 57 3.87 8.36 -10.96
C ASN A 57 2.68 7.65 -10.34
N TYR A 58 1.48 7.84 -10.88
CA TYR A 58 0.29 7.14 -10.39
C TYR A 58 0.37 5.63 -10.65
N GLU A 59 0.90 5.22 -11.78
CA GLU A 59 1.11 3.80 -12.09
C GLU A 59 2.09 3.17 -11.10
N LYS A 60 3.18 3.86 -10.76
CA LYS A 60 4.13 3.39 -9.75
C LYS A 60 3.48 3.27 -8.39
N ALA A 61 2.63 4.24 -8.01
CA ALA A 61 1.88 4.16 -6.77
C ALA A 61 1.01 2.90 -6.72
N LEU A 62 0.36 2.55 -7.83
CA LEU A 62 -0.47 1.35 -7.92
C LEU A 62 0.34 0.06 -7.94
N GLU A 63 1.57 0.08 -8.44
CA GLU A 63 2.47 -1.07 -8.33
C GLU A 63 2.80 -1.38 -6.87
N LEU A 64 3.00 -0.34 -6.07
CA LEU A 64 3.31 -0.47 -4.64
C LEU A 64 2.07 -0.79 -3.82
N CYS A 65 0.94 -0.18 -4.15
CA CYS A 65 -0.32 -0.37 -3.44
C CYS A 65 -1.48 -0.41 -4.44
N PRO A 66 -1.84 -1.61 -4.96
CA PRO A 66 -2.90 -1.73 -5.97
C PRO A 66 -4.26 -1.21 -5.51
N ASP A 67 -4.48 -1.15 -4.20
CA ASP A 67 -5.74 -0.70 -3.63
C ASP A 67 -5.79 0.80 -3.33
N HIS A 68 -4.76 1.56 -3.73
CA HIS A 68 -4.70 2.99 -3.46
C HIS A 68 -5.79 3.72 -4.26
N THR A 69 -6.83 4.14 -3.58
CA THR A 69 -8.05 4.72 -4.20
C THR A 69 -7.76 6.00 -4.97
N VAL A 70 -6.97 6.90 -4.40
CA VAL A 70 -6.64 8.18 -5.03
C VAL A 70 -5.86 7.98 -6.31
N ALA A 71 -4.86 7.09 -6.30
CA ALA A 71 -4.06 6.80 -7.48
C ALA A 71 -4.93 6.21 -8.61
N LYS A 72 -5.81 5.26 -8.27
CA LYS A 72 -6.74 4.67 -9.25
C LYS A 72 -7.64 5.73 -9.87
N ARG A 73 -8.23 6.58 -9.04
CA ARG A 73 -9.17 7.60 -9.49
C ARG A 73 -8.50 8.60 -10.43
N ARG A 74 -7.35 9.11 -10.02
CA ARG A 74 -6.61 10.10 -10.81
C ARG A 74 -6.06 9.53 -12.10
N LEU A 75 -5.53 8.32 -12.05
CA LEU A 75 -5.02 7.64 -13.24
C LEU A 75 -6.14 7.41 -14.26
N LYS A 76 -7.29 6.94 -13.81
CA LYS A 76 -8.45 6.73 -14.67
C LYS A 76 -8.90 8.04 -15.31
N LYS A 77 -8.93 9.13 -14.56
CA LYS A 77 -9.31 10.45 -15.04
C LYS A 77 -8.33 10.95 -16.11
N LEU A 78 -7.04 10.81 -15.89
CA LEU A 78 -6.00 11.24 -16.83
C LEU A 78 -6.04 10.43 -18.12
N LYS A 79 -6.20 9.12 -18.04
CA LYS A 79 -6.31 8.26 -19.22
C LYS A 79 -7.55 8.57 -20.04
N LYS A 80 -8.66 8.92 -19.37
CA LYS A 80 -9.91 9.30 -20.04
C LYS A 80 -9.77 10.63 -20.77
N ASN A 81 -9.03 11.58 -20.21
CA ASN A 81 -8.85 12.90 -20.79
C ASN A 81 -7.78 12.93 -21.87
N LYS A 82 -6.95 11.90 -21.95
CA LYS A 82 -5.87 11.80 -22.93
C LYS A 82 -6.37 11.16 -24.21
N LYS A 83 -7.10 11.89 -25.00
CA LYS A 83 -7.54 11.44 -26.33
C LYS A 83 -6.77 12.10 -27.45
#